data_e79c82de119a7afc575de37ae53844ef
#
_entry.id   e79c82de119a7afc575de37ae53844ef
#
_cell.length_a   1.000
_cell.length_b   1.000
_cell.length_c   1.000
_cell.angle_alpha   90.00
_cell.angle_beta   90.00
_cell.angle_gamma   90.00
#
_symmetry.space_group_name_H-M   'P 1'
#
loop_
_entity.id
_entity.type
_entity.pdbx_description
1 polymer ?
#
loop_
_entity_poly.entity_id
_entity_poly.type
_entity_poly.pdbx_seq_one_letter_code
_entity_poly.pdbx_strand_id
1 'polypeptide(L)'
;MPLAIAHRGDPVSERENTLPAFVSAVQSGADMVELDLRRTRDGHIVVLHDASLSRLWGVERNVADLDLAAVRSIGHPEARIPTFAEVLAHIDVPLMVDLNAETVEGALEAVRNAGAMERALFVTGDVPALHTLRSLAPGARIGLTWVQREPPPLELLRELGAEYWNPMFQLVTAGHVADVHNMGLKVSTWTVDKPRHMARVAAAGVDAIVSNRIRDLRRQLA
;
A
#
# COMPACT_ATOMS: atom_id res chain seq x y z
N MET A 1 5.37 -19.58 3.05
CA MET A 1 4.66 -19.11 1.83
C MET A 1 4.45 -17.61 1.97
N PRO A 2 4.79 -16.79 0.96
CA PRO A 2 4.63 -15.34 1.04
C PRO A 2 3.15 -14.93 1.13
N LEU A 3 2.87 -13.79 1.76
CA LEU A 3 1.56 -13.17 1.79
C LEU A 3 1.19 -12.65 0.39
N ALA A 4 -0.07 -12.82 -0.01
CA ALA A 4 -0.62 -12.27 -1.24
C ALA A 4 -1.26 -10.90 -0.94
N ILE A 5 -0.65 -9.82 -1.42
CA ILE A 5 -1.13 -8.45 -1.24
C ILE A 5 -1.79 -7.96 -2.54
N ALA A 6 -3.03 -7.51 -2.42
CA ALA A 6 -3.79 -6.97 -3.54
C ALA A 6 -3.48 -5.49 -3.74
N HIS A 7 -2.75 -5.15 -4.82
CA HIS A 7 -2.34 -3.79 -5.18
C HIS A 7 -3.55 -2.96 -5.60
N ARG A 8 -3.91 -1.96 -4.81
CA ARG A 8 -5.09 -1.10 -5.01
C ARG A 8 -6.42 -1.88 -5.08
N GLY A 9 -6.48 -3.03 -4.40
CA GLY A 9 -7.60 -3.97 -4.48
C GLY A 9 -7.48 -4.98 -5.62
N ASP A 10 -8.56 -5.24 -6.35
CA ASP A 10 -8.61 -6.10 -7.55
C ASP A 10 -8.86 -5.26 -8.81
N PRO A 11 -7.83 -4.54 -9.34
CA PRO A 11 -7.99 -3.62 -10.46
C PRO A 11 -8.27 -4.31 -11.79
N VAL A 12 -8.22 -5.64 -11.83
CA VAL A 12 -8.61 -6.43 -13.01
C VAL A 12 -10.13 -6.53 -13.13
N SER A 13 -10.83 -6.59 -12.01
CA SER A 13 -12.28 -6.76 -11.95
C SER A 13 -13.03 -5.46 -11.69
N GLU A 14 -12.43 -4.56 -10.93
CA GLU A 14 -13.04 -3.33 -10.43
C GLU A 14 -12.11 -2.14 -10.62
N ARG A 15 -12.62 -0.92 -10.46
CA ARG A 15 -11.75 0.27 -10.50
C ARG A 15 -10.81 0.29 -9.29
N GLU A 16 -9.49 0.46 -9.52
CA GLU A 16 -8.49 0.53 -8.45
C GLU A 16 -8.85 1.55 -7.37
N ASN A 17 -8.43 1.29 -6.13
CA ASN A 17 -8.60 2.19 -4.99
C ASN A 17 -10.07 2.54 -4.68
N THR A 18 -11.00 1.60 -4.91
CA THR A 18 -12.41 1.73 -4.56
C THR A 18 -12.85 0.62 -3.61
N LEU A 19 -13.94 0.83 -2.86
CA LEU A 19 -14.48 -0.21 -1.98
C LEU A 19 -14.83 -1.51 -2.73
N PRO A 20 -15.48 -1.48 -3.92
CA PRO A 20 -15.69 -2.71 -4.70
C PRO A 20 -14.39 -3.46 -5.00
N ALA A 21 -13.30 -2.74 -5.38
CA ALA A 21 -12.01 -3.39 -5.66
C ALA A 21 -11.42 -4.07 -4.41
N PHE A 22 -11.54 -3.44 -3.25
CA PHE A 22 -11.07 -4.02 -1.99
C PHE A 22 -11.88 -5.23 -1.57
N VAL A 23 -13.22 -5.16 -1.67
CA VAL A 23 -14.11 -6.30 -1.39
C VAL A 23 -13.80 -7.47 -2.33
N SER A 24 -13.67 -7.21 -3.64
CA SER A 24 -13.29 -8.23 -4.64
C SER A 24 -11.94 -8.88 -4.30
N ALA A 25 -10.96 -8.09 -3.87
CA ALA A 25 -9.64 -8.59 -3.46
C ALA A 25 -9.73 -9.53 -2.25
N VAL A 26 -10.49 -9.14 -1.21
CA VAL A 26 -10.70 -9.96 -0.01
C VAL A 26 -11.42 -11.27 -0.37
N GLN A 27 -12.47 -11.21 -1.18
CA GLN A 27 -13.18 -12.38 -1.68
C GLN A 27 -12.30 -13.31 -2.54
N SER A 28 -11.30 -12.74 -3.19
CA SER A 28 -10.29 -13.49 -3.98
C SER A 28 -9.17 -14.08 -3.11
N GLY A 29 -9.24 -13.90 -1.78
CA GLY A 29 -8.31 -14.47 -0.81
C GLY A 29 -7.05 -13.66 -0.58
N ALA A 30 -7.07 -12.33 -0.79
CA ALA A 30 -5.95 -11.48 -0.40
C ALA A 30 -5.69 -11.58 1.11
N ASP A 31 -4.42 -11.74 1.50
CA ASP A 31 -4.01 -11.72 2.91
C ASP A 31 -3.91 -10.28 3.44
N MET A 32 -3.72 -9.32 2.54
CA MET A 32 -3.62 -7.89 2.81
C MET A 32 -4.05 -7.11 1.56
N VAL A 33 -4.61 -5.94 1.74
CA VAL A 33 -4.93 -5.01 0.65
C VAL A 33 -3.98 -3.81 0.71
N GLU A 34 -3.41 -3.46 -0.43
CA GLU A 34 -2.62 -2.24 -0.56
C GLU A 34 -3.50 -1.12 -1.13
N LEU A 35 -3.24 0.12 -0.69
CA LEU A 35 -3.94 1.33 -1.10
C LEU A 35 -3.06 2.57 -0.98
N ASP A 36 -3.36 3.59 -1.80
CA ASP A 36 -2.65 4.86 -1.85
C ASP A 36 -3.47 5.99 -1.23
N LEU A 37 -2.81 6.92 -0.54
CA LEU A 37 -3.46 8.04 0.10
C LEU A 37 -3.16 9.38 -0.58
N ARG A 38 -4.19 10.23 -0.65
CA ARG A 38 -4.10 11.64 -1.04
C ARG A 38 -4.90 12.49 -0.06
N ARG A 39 -4.58 13.79 -0.04
CA ARG A 39 -5.27 14.78 0.78
C ARG A 39 -6.07 15.72 -0.09
N THR A 40 -7.32 15.98 0.27
CA THR A 40 -8.17 17.02 -0.32
C THR A 40 -7.77 18.41 0.15
N ARG A 41 -8.25 19.45 -0.52
CA ARG A 41 -8.03 20.86 -0.14
C ARG A 41 -8.47 21.17 1.29
N ASP A 42 -9.59 20.62 1.70
CA ASP A 42 -10.18 20.78 3.05
C ASP A 42 -9.66 19.75 4.08
N GLY A 43 -8.56 19.03 3.75
CA GLY A 43 -7.78 18.22 4.69
C GLY A 43 -8.22 16.76 4.86
N HIS A 44 -9.25 16.30 4.15
CA HIS A 44 -9.67 14.90 4.24
C HIS A 44 -8.72 13.96 3.53
N ILE A 45 -8.51 12.76 4.10
CA ILE A 45 -7.72 11.70 3.49
C ILE A 45 -8.62 10.81 2.63
N VAL A 46 -8.32 10.75 1.35
CA VAL A 46 -9.02 9.94 0.34
C VAL A 46 -8.08 8.89 -0.25
N VAL A 47 -8.66 7.83 -0.81
CA VAL A 47 -7.89 6.71 -1.36
C VAL A 47 -7.79 6.86 -2.87
N LEU A 48 -6.60 7.22 -3.34
CA LEU A 48 -6.31 7.54 -4.75
C LEU A 48 -4.80 7.51 -4.98
N HIS A 49 -4.35 6.90 -6.08
CA HIS A 49 -2.93 6.89 -6.43
C HIS A 49 -2.46 8.21 -7.03
N ASP A 50 -3.11 8.66 -8.12
CA ASP A 50 -2.67 9.82 -8.87
C ASP A 50 -3.02 11.13 -8.12
N ALA A 51 -2.21 12.16 -8.27
CA ALA A 51 -2.60 13.50 -7.82
C ALA A 51 -3.75 14.05 -8.63
N SER A 52 -3.81 13.71 -9.95
CA SER A 52 -4.86 14.11 -10.88
C SER A 52 -5.97 13.06 -10.97
N LEU A 53 -7.18 13.52 -11.20
CA LEU A 53 -8.36 12.68 -11.43
C LEU A 53 -8.54 12.26 -12.89
N SER A 54 -7.67 12.72 -13.80
CA SER A 54 -7.83 12.58 -15.25
C SER A 54 -7.88 11.11 -15.69
N ARG A 55 -6.90 10.30 -15.27
CA ARG A 55 -6.73 8.92 -15.75
C ARG A 55 -7.92 8.02 -15.43
N LEU A 56 -8.41 8.07 -14.21
CA LEU A 56 -9.45 7.15 -13.74
C LEU A 56 -10.86 7.75 -13.77
N TRP A 57 -10.95 9.05 -13.60
CA TRP A 57 -12.23 9.71 -13.35
C TRP A 57 -12.62 10.69 -14.46
N GLY A 58 -11.74 10.94 -15.45
CA GLY A 58 -12.02 11.83 -16.60
C GLY A 58 -12.19 13.29 -16.21
N VAL A 59 -11.69 13.71 -15.04
CA VAL A 59 -11.78 15.08 -14.52
C VAL A 59 -10.39 15.71 -14.49
N GLU A 60 -10.17 16.76 -15.30
CA GLU A 60 -8.88 17.46 -15.42
C GLU A 60 -8.61 18.39 -14.21
N ARG A 61 -8.58 17.81 -13.01
CA ARG A 61 -8.35 18.49 -11.74
C ARG A 61 -7.49 17.61 -10.81
N ASN A 62 -6.67 18.25 -9.97
CA ASN A 62 -5.99 17.56 -8.88
C ASN A 62 -6.92 17.42 -7.68
N VAL A 63 -6.77 16.33 -6.94
CA VAL A 63 -7.56 16.09 -5.72
C VAL A 63 -7.28 17.14 -4.64
N ALA A 64 -6.04 17.66 -4.58
CA ALA A 64 -5.65 18.72 -3.64
C ALA A 64 -6.33 20.08 -3.90
N ASP A 65 -6.93 20.27 -5.09
CA ASP A 65 -7.66 21.49 -5.46
C ASP A 65 -9.17 21.39 -5.15
N LEU A 66 -9.64 20.24 -4.64
CA LEU A 66 -11.04 19.92 -4.41
C LEU A 66 -11.32 19.67 -2.94
N ASP A 67 -12.49 20.13 -2.47
CA ASP A 67 -13.03 19.73 -1.18
C ASP A 67 -13.64 18.32 -1.27
N LEU A 68 -13.76 17.64 -0.15
CA LEU A 68 -14.34 16.28 -0.09
C LEU A 68 -15.73 16.20 -0.74
N ALA A 69 -16.56 17.22 -0.57
CA ALA A 69 -17.88 17.27 -1.19
C ALA A 69 -17.81 17.20 -2.73
N ALA A 70 -16.86 17.90 -3.33
CA ALA A 70 -16.61 17.85 -4.77
C ALA A 70 -16.05 16.50 -5.21
N VAL A 71 -15.09 15.93 -4.45
CA VAL A 71 -14.54 14.59 -4.73
C VAL A 71 -15.65 13.52 -4.69
N ARG A 72 -16.56 13.60 -3.72
CA ARG A 72 -17.69 12.66 -3.58
C ARG A 72 -18.72 12.74 -4.71
N SER A 73 -18.80 13.86 -5.43
CA SER A 73 -19.66 14.01 -6.60
C SER A 73 -19.10 13.35 -7.86
N ILE A 74 -17.87 12.86 -7.84
CA ILE A 74 -17.16 12.25 -8.96
C ILE A 74 -17.36 10.72 -8.92
N GLY A 75 -17.67 10.15 -10.07
CA GLY A 75 -17.92 8.72 -10.22
C GLY A 75 -19.36 8.30 -9.93
N HIS A 76 -19.60 7.00 -9.88
CA HIS A 76 -20.90 6.42 -9.54
C HIS A 76 -20.97 6.17 -8.02
N PRO A 77 -22.14 6.29 -7.37
CA PRO A 77 -22.28 6.05 -5.93
C PRO A 77 -21.69 4.72 -5.43
N GLU A 78 -21.75 3.67 -6.26
CA GLU A 78 -21.24 2.34 -5.94
C GLU A 78 -19.71 2.17 -6.18
N ALA A 79 -19.10 3.08 -6.96
CA ALA A 79 -17.68 3.03 -7.32
C ALA A 79 -17.09 4.44 -7.36
N ARG A 80 -17.14 5.15 -6.24
CA ARG A 80 -16.56 6.48 -6.04
C ARG A 80 -15.20 6.41 -5.34
N ILE A 81 -14.51 7.54 -5.27
CA ILE A 81 -13.30 7.70 -4.46
C ILE A 81 -13.70 7.62 -2.98
N PRO A 82 -13.26 6.60 -2.23
CA PRO A 82 -13.58 6.50 -0.81
C PRO A 82 -12.67 7.40 0.02
N THR A 83 -13.12 7.82 1.19
CA THR A 83 -12.23 8.30 2.25
C THR A 83 -11.49 7.11 2.86
N PHE A 84 -10.32 7.37 3.45
CA PHE A 84 -9.59 6.33 4.16
C PHE A 84 -10.38 5.78 5.35
N ALA A 85 -11.12 6.64 6.05
CA ALA A 85 -12.01 6.22 7.13
C ALA A 85 -13.12 5.24 6.65
N GLU A 86 -13.68 5.46 5.46
CA GLU A 86 -14.65 4.51 4.86
C GLU A 86 -13.99 3.14 4.58
N VAL A 87 -12.76 3.11 4.08
CA VAL A 87 -12.04 1.84 3.86
C VAL A 87 -11.78 1.13 5.19
N LEU A 88 -11.30 1.84 6.21
CA LEU A 88 -11.05 1.29 7.54
C LEU A 88 -12.30 0.68 8.19
N ALA A 89 -13.47 1.25 7.89
CA ALA A 89 -14.76 0.78 8.42
C ALA A 89 -15.32 -0.45 7.68
N HIS A 90 -14.90 -0.70 6.43
CA HIS A 90 -15.50 -1.76 5.60
C HIS A 90 -14.56 -2.93 5.31
N ILE A 91 -13.25 -2.75 5.50
CA ILE A 91 -12.25 -3.76 5.16
C ILE A 91 -11.54 -4.21 6.45
N ASP A 92 -11.72 -5.45 6.85
CA ASP A 92 -11.20 -5.98 8.11
C ASP A 92 -9.82 -6.65 7.99
N VAL A 93 -9.37 -7.00 6.77
CA VAL A 93 -8.04 -7.57 6.56
C VAL A 93 -6.95 -6.51 6.78
N PRO A 94 -5.69 -6.91 7.04
CA PRO A 94 -4.57 -5.99 7.13
C PRO A 94 -4.46 -5.10 5.89
N LEU A 95 -4.01 -3.85 6.09
CA LEU A 95 -3.83 -2.85 5.04
C LEU A 95 -2.36 -2.48 4.92
N MET A 96 -1.84 -2.45 3.69
CA MET A 96 -0.60 -1.78 3.32
C MET A 96 -0.95 -0.40 2.80
N VAL A 97 -0.56 0.64 3.52
CA VAL A 97 -0.99 2.02 3.30
C VAL A 97 0.18 2.82 2.72
N ASP A 98 0.16 3.08 1.41
CA ASP A 98 1.14 3.97 0.78
C ASP A 98 0.76 5.44 1.05
N LEU A 99 1.69 6.15 1.69
CA LEU A 99 1.49 7.53 2.13
C LEU A 99 2.63 8.44 1.66
N ASN A 100 2.43 9.73 1.83
CA ASN A 100 3.45 10.77 1.62
C ASN A 100 3.42 11.77 2.78
N ALA A 101 4.34 12.74 2.79
CA ALA A 101 4.45 13.72 3.86
C ALA A 101 3.12 14.44 4.20
N GLU A 102 2.27 14.71 3.19
CA GLU A 102 1.01 15.42 3.37
C GLU A 102 -0.09 14.57 4.02
N THR A 103 0.05 13.25 3.98
CA THR A 103 -0.99 12.30 4.44
C THR A 103 -0.66 11.63 5.78
N VAL A 104 0.58 11.74 6.30
CA VAL A 104 1.04 11.05 7.52
C VAL A 104 0.11 11.31 8.72
N GLU A 105 -0.15 12.58 9.04
CA GLU A 105 -0.93 12.94 10.23
C GLU A 105 -2.38 12.48 10.12
N GLY A 106 -3.02 12.78 8.98
CA GLY A 106 -4.41 12.38 8.74
C GLY A 106 -4.60 10.87 8.64
N ALA A 107 -3.61 10.14 8.09
CA ALA A 107 -3.62 8.69 8.06
C ALA A 107 -3.53 8.10 9.48
N LEU A 108 -2.62 8.61 10.31
CA LEU A 108 -2.48 8.20 11.71
C LEU A 108 -3.76 8.47 12.51
N GLU A 109 -4.35 9.66 12.34
CA GLU A 109 -5.60 10.01 12.99
C GLU A 109 -6.72 9.04 12.61
N ALA A 110 -6.90 8.78 11.31
CA ALA A 110 -7.93 7.87 10.82
C ALA A 110 -7.75 6.44 11.38
N VAL A 111 -6.51 5.93 11.38
CA VAL A 111 -6.21 4.58 11.88
C VAL A 111 -6.42 4.48 13.40
N ARG A 112 -6.05 5.52 14.17
CA ARG A 112 -6.30 5.58 15.63
C ARG A 112 -7.79 5.61 15.94
N ASN A 113 -8.54 6.46 15.25
CA ASN A 113 -10.00 6.59 15.43
C ASN A 113 -10.74 5.29 15.09
N ALA A 114 -10.23 4.52 14.14
CA ALA A 114 -10.77 3.20 13.76
C ALA A 114 -10.27 2.04 14.64
N GLY A 115 -9.33 2.28 15.58
CA GLY A 115 -8.70 1.21 16.38
C GLY A 115 -7.90 0.21 15.52
N ALA A 116 -7.35 0.66 14.38
CA ALA A 116 -6.79 -0.21 13.34
C ALA A 116 -5.25 -0.21 13.27
N MET A 117 -4.55 0.26 14.30
CA MET A 117 -3.08 0.38 14.32
C MET A 117 -2.37 -0.95 14.04
N GLU A 118 -2.84 -2.04 14.65
CA GLU A 118 -2.21 -3.36 14.50
C GLU A 118 -2.34 -3.96 13.08
N ARG A 119 -3.36 -3.54 12.34
CA ARG A 119 -3.59 -4.03 10.96
C ARG A 119 -3.12 -3.08 9.87
N ALA A 120 -2.55 -1.92 10.21
CA ALA A 120 -2.01 -0.96 9.26
C ALA A 120 -0.48 -1.07 9.17
N LEU A 121 0.04 -1.40 7.99
CA LEU A 121 1.45 -1.32 7.61
C LEU A 121 1.62 -0.09 6.72
N PHE A 122 2.29 0.94 7.21
CA PHE A 122 2.55 2.15 6.45
C PHE A 122 3.80 1.99 5.60
N VAL A 123 3.69 2.30 4.31
CA VAL A 123 4.80 2.20 3.36
C VAL A 123 5.00 3.51 2.60
N THR A 124 6.23 3.85 2.30
CA THR A 124 6.58 4.92 1.36
C THR A 124 8.07 4.89 1.05
N GLY A 125 8.47 5.52 -0.06
CA GLY A 125 9.87 5.83 -0.37
C GLY A 125 10.33 7.20 0.16
N ASP A 126 9.42 7.98 0.76
CA ASP A 126 9.69 9.27 1.40
C ASP A 126 10.25 9.05 2.82
N VAL A 127 11.57 8.95 2.93
CA VAL A 127 12.27 8.71 4.21
C VAL A 127 11.93 9.77 5.27
N PRO A 128 11.90 11.08 4.97
CA PRO A 128 11.40 12.09 5.90
C PRO A 128 9.99 11.83 6.44
N ALA A 129 9.07 11.38 5.58
CA ALA A 129 7.72 11.02 6.01
C ALA A 129 7.72 9.83 6.99
N LEU A 130 8.60 8.83 6.77
CA LEU A 130 8.76 7.70 7.71
C LEU A 130 9.34 8.14 9.06
N HIS A 131 10.28 9.06 9.09
CA HIS A 131 10.78 9.63 10.36
C HIS A 131 9.68 10.41 11.09
N THR A 132 8.89 11.20 10.38
CA THR A 132 7.73 11.88 10.96
C THR A 132 6.74 10.87 11.53
N LEU A 133 6.39 9.83 10.77
CA LEU A 133 5.50 8.76 11.21
C LEU A 133 6.02 8.08 12.48
N ARG A 134 7.31 7.71 12.51
CA ARG A 134 7.94 7.08 13.67
C ARG A 134 7.92 7.97 14.91
N SER A 135 8.17 9.27 14.73
CA SER A 135 8.09 10.26 15.82
C SER A 135 6.68 10.38 16.41
N LEU A 136 5.65 10.43 15.54
CA LEU A 136 4.25 10.58 15.95
C LEU A 136 3.63 9.28 16.48
N ALA A 137 4.14 8.13 16.04
CA ALA A 137 3.65 6.80 16.40
C ALA A 137 4.81 5.80 16.53
N PRO A 138 5.52 5.74 17.69
CA PRO A 138 6.68 4.88 17.88
C PRO A 138 6.40 3.39 17.64
N GLY A 139 5.17 2.92 17.85
CA GLY A 139 4.75 1.54 17.62
C GLY A 139 4.19 1.25 16.22
N ALA A 140 4.18 2.23 15.30
CA ALA A 140 3.65 2.01 13.95
C ALA A 140 4.47 0.98 13.18
N ARG A 141 3.78 0.12 12.42
CA ARG A 141 4.40 -0.82 11.48
C ARG A 141 4.81 -0.05 10.23
N ILE A 142 6.07 -0.15 9.84
CA ILE A 142 6.67 0.63 8.76
C ILE A 142 7.33 -0.30 7.74
N GLY A 143 7.14 0.00 6.45
CA GLY A 143 7.90 -0.56 5.35
C GLY A 143 8.55 0.53 4.51
N LEU A 144 9.82 0.35 4.15
CA LEU A 144 10.54 1.26 3.26
C LEU A 144 10.37 0.81 1.81
N THR A 145 9.59 1.57 1.04
CA THR A 145 9.46 1.39 -0.42
C THR A 145 10.74 1.83 -1.12
N TRP A 146 11.25 0.99 -2.05
CA TRP A 146 12.56 1.22 -2.65
C TRP A 146 12.57 1.02 -4.16
N VAL A 147 13.04 2.04 -4.88
CA VAL A 147 13.10 2.06 -6.35
C VAL A 147 14.52 2.17 -6.90
N GLN A 148 15.51 2.46 -6.05
CA GLN A 148 16.89 2.62 -6.49
C GLN A 148 17.53 1.26 -6.74
N ARG A 149 18.46 1.21 -7.71
CA ARG A 149 19.11 -0.04 -8.14
C ARG A 149 19.88 -0.72 -7.02
N GLU A 150 20.58 0.06 -6.21
CA GLU A 150 21.32 -0.44 -5.06
C GLU A 150 20.38 -0.51 -3.84
N PRO A 151 20.45 -1.59 -3.03
CA PRO A 151 19.69 -1.68 -1.79
C PRO A 151 20.00 -0.51 -0.86
N PRO A 152 19.05 -0.12 0.01
CA PRO A 152 19.33 0.90 1.02
C PRO A 152 20.40 0.42 1.99
N PRO A 153 21.14 1.35 2.62
CA PRO A 153 21.97 1.00 3.75
C PRO A 153 21.15 0.28 4.83
N LEU A 154 21.64 -0.82 5.34
CA LEU A 154 20.92 -1.61 6.35
C LEU A 154 20.67 -0.81 7.63
N GLU A 155 21.58 0.15 7.95
CA GLU A 155 21.43 1.08 9.05
C GLU A 155 20.16 1.94 8.92
N LEU A 156 19.78 2.37 7.72
CA LEU A 156 18.56 3.14 7.48
C LEU A 156 17.31 2.33 7.87
N LEU A 157 17.26 1.05 7.53
CA LEU A 157 16.13 0.19 7.91
C LEU A 157 16.01 0.05 9.42
N ARG A 158 17.14 -0.03 10.13
CA ARG A 158 17.18 -0.08 11.62
C ARG A 158 16.75 1.24 12.23
N GLU A 159 17.26 2.35 11.74
CA GLU A 159 16.91 3.70 12.21
C GLU A 159 15.41 3.97 12.09
N LEU A 160 14.82 3.58 10.98
CA LEU A 160 13.38 3.67 10.76
C LEU A 160 12.58 2.71 11.63
N GLY A 161 13.22 1.68 12.21
CA GLY A 161 12.52 0.56 12.84
C GLY A 161 11.59 -0.13 11.85
N ALA A 162 12.03 -0.27 10.59
CA ALA A 162 11.22 -0.87 9.54
C ALA A 162 10.91 -2.33 9.84
N GLU A 163 9.69 -2.77 9.59
CA GLU A 163 9.30 -4.18 9.58
C GLU A 163 9.59 -4.81 8.21
N TYR A 164 9.40 -4.04 7.14
CA TYR A 164 9.59 -4.49 5.77
C TYR A 164 10.56 -3.59 4.99
N TRP A 165 11.43 -4.23 4.21
CA TRP A 165 11.99 -3.65 3.00
C TRP A 165 11.04 -3.98 1.85
N ASN A 166 10.60 -2.96 1.08
CA ASN A 166 9.60 -3.10 0.01
C ASN A 166 10.15 -2.63 -1.34
N PRO A 167 11.08 -3.39 -1.98
CA PRO A 167 11.68 -3.03 -3.25
C PRO A 167 10.80 -3.34 -4.46
N MET A 168 11.12 -2.69 -5.58
CA MET A 168 10.69 -3.15 -6.89
C MET A 168 11.17 -4.60 -7.11
N PHE A 169 10.31 -5.45 -7.70
CA PHE A 169 10.60 -6.89 -7.84
C PHE A 169 11.87 -7.19 -8.65
N GLN A 170 12.28 -6.28 -9.55
CA GLN A 170 13.51 -6.44 -10.33
C GLN A 170 14.77 -6.43 -9.46
N LEU A 171 14.72 -5.78 -8.29
CA LEU A 171 15.83 -5.66 -7.36
C LEU A 171 15.96 -6.87 -6.42
N VAL A 172 14.94 -7.74 -6.38
CA VAL A 172 14.91 -8.88 -5.47
C VAL A 172 15.83 -10.00 -5.96
N THR A 173 16.79 -10.37 -5.10
CA THR A 173 17.62 -11.57 -5.21
C THR A 173 17.54 -12.37 -3.91
N ALA A 174 17.86 -13.68 -3.96
CA ALA A 174 17.91 -14.49 -2.74
C ALA A 174 18.95 -13.97 -1.73
N GLY A 175 20.08 -13.38 -2.21
CA GLY A 175 21.08 -12.75 -1.37
C GLY A 175 20.51 -11.57 -0.60
N HIS A 176 19.87 -10.62 -1.28
CA HIS A 176 19.24 -9.46 -0.64
C HIS A 176 18.17 -9.87 0.40
N VAL A 177 17.37 -10.89 0.09
CA VAL A 177 16.37 -11.41 1.03
C VAL A 177 17.04 -11.97 2.28
N ALA A 178 18.09 -12.78 2.12
CA ALA A 178 18.84 -13.33 3.23
C ALA A 178 19.50 -12.25 4.11
N ASP A 179 20.07 -11.21 3.51
CA ASP A 179 20.67 -10.09 4.25
C ASP A 179 19.63 -9.37 5.13
N VAL A 180 18.43 -9.11 4.58
CA VAL A 180 17.32 -8.47 5.30
C VAL A 180 16.78 -9.40 6.40
N HIS A 181 16.63 -10.69 6.12
CA HIS A 181 16.20 -11.69 7.12
C HIS A 181 17.19 -11.84 8.27
N ASN A 182 18.51 -11.75 8.00
CA ASN A 182 19.55 -11.76 9.04
C ASN A 182 19.45 -10.58 10.02
N MET A 183 18.73 -9.51 9.63
CA MET A 183 18.42 -8.39 10.52
C MET A 183 17.11 -8.59 11.30
N GLY A 184 16.39 -9.68 11.09
CA GLY A 184 15.06 -9.91 11.66
C GLY A 184 13.94 -9.13 10.96
N LEU A 185 14.21 -8.57 9.77
CA LEU A 185 13.25 -7.81 8.96
C LEU A 185 12.65 -8.72 7.88
N LYS A 186 11.58 -8.25 7.25
CA LYS A 186 10.86 -8.94 6.18
C LYS A 186 11.04 -8.23 4.84
N VAL A 187 10.79 -8.95 3.75
CA VAL A 187 10.80 -8.43 2.40
C VAL A 187 9.42 -8.56 1.77
N SER A 188 8.78 -7.45 1.42
CA SER A 188 7.68 -7.41 0.45
C SER A 188 8.21 -6.92 -0.90
N THR A 189 7.48 -7.16 -1.99
CA THR A 189 7.93 -6.67 -3.30
C THR A 189 6.77 -6.37 -4.23
N TRP A 190 6.94 -5.40 -5.15
CA TRP A 190 5.90 -4.82 -6.00
C TRP A 190 6.40 -4.43 -7.40
N THR A 191 5.57 -4.23 -8.43
CA THR A 191 4.26 -4.84 -8.60
C THR A 191 4.46 -6.06 -9.48
N VAL A 192 4.08 -7.23 -9.00
CA VAL A 192 4.45 -8.51 -9.62
C VAL A 192 3.23 -9.14 -10.28
N ASP A 193 3.05 -8.94 -11.60
CA ASP A 193 1.83 -9.34 -12.30
C ASP A 193 1.98 -10.57 -13.20
N LYS A 194 3.23 -10.97 -13.50
CA LYS A 194 3.46 -12.12 -14.39
C LYS A 194 3.79 -13.39 -13.59
N PRO A 195 3.15 -14.54 -13.86
CA PRO A 195 3.37 -15.79 -13.11
C PRO A 195 4.85 -16.17 -12.97
N ARG A 196 5.64 -16.02 -14.04
CA ARG A 196 7.09 -16.28 -13.99
C ARG A 196 7.84 -15.40 -12.97
N HIS A 197 7.39 -14.13 -12.80
CA HIS A 197 8.00 -13.21 -11.83
C HIS A 197 7.52 -13.52 -10.41
N MET A 198 6.24 -13.90 -10.24
CA MET A 198 5.70 -14.37 -8.96
C MET A 198 6.48 -15.59 -8.46
N ALA A 199 6.67 -16.60 -9.32
CA ALA A 199 7.47 -17.79 -8.99
C ALA A 199 8.91 -17.43 -8.63
N ARG A 200 9.55 -16.53 -9.39
CA ARG A 200 10.94 -16.11 -9.16
C ARG A 200 11.11 -15.44 -7.80
N VAL A 201 10.26 -14.46 -7.45
CA VAL A 201 10.41 -13.75 -6.17
C VAL A 201 10.00 -14.62 -4.99
N ALA A 202 9.00 -15.50 -5.14
CA ALA A 202 8.65 -16.48 -4.14
C ALA A 202 9.81 -17.46 -3.86
N ALA A 203 10.47 -17.96 -4.92
CA ALA A 203 11.67 -18.81 -4.80
C ALA A 203 12.87 -18.06 -4.17
N ALA A 204 12.95 -16.72 -4.33
CA ALA A 204 13.96 -15.90 -3.65
C ALA A 204 13.70 -15.75 -2.15
N GLY A 205 12.53 -16.16 -1.64
CA GLY A 205 12.22 -16.19 -0.22
C GLY A 205 11.55 -14.93 0.34
N VAL A 206 10.93 -14.08 -0.52
CA VAL A 206 10.20 -12.89 -0.02
C VAL A 206 9.04 -13.28 0.88
N ASP A 207 8.68 -12.40 1.83
CA ASP A 207 7.61 -12.62 2.81
C ASP A 207 6.25 -12.17 2.29
N ALA A 208 6.22 -11.27 1.31
CA ALA A 208 4.98 -10.78 0.72
C ALA A 208 5.18 -10.34 -0.75
N ILE A 209 4.12 -10.49 -1.54
CA ILE A 209 4.10 -10.13 -2.97
C ILE A 209 2.89 -9.23 -3.22
N VAL A 210 3.13 -8.02 -3.74
CA VAL A 210 2.09 -7.07 -4.14
C VAL A 210 1.81 -7.22 -5.63
N SER A 211 0.54 -7.45 -6.00
CA SER A 211 0.12 -7.69 -7.38
C SER A 211 -1.23 -7.08 -7.72
N ASN A 212 -1.36 -6.58 -8.97
CA ASN A 212 -2.66 -6.22 -9.56
C ASN A 212 -3.51 -7.47 -9.89
N ARG A 213 -2.91 -8.65 -9.88
CA ARG A 213 -3.53 -9.91 -10.33
C ARG A 213 -3.69 -10.87 -9.16
N ILE A 214 -4.45 -10.45 -8.17
CA ILE A 214 -4.57 -11.17 -6.89
C ILE A 214 -4.99 -12.63 -7.07
N ARG A 215 -5.92 -12.93 -7.98
CA ARG A 215 -6.38 -14.30 -8.26
C ARG A 215 -5.29 -15.17 -8.87
N ASP A 216 -4.45 -14.58 -9.77
CA ASP A 216 -3.31 -15.30 -10.37
C ASP A 216 -2.24 -15.54 -9.32
N LEU A 217 -1.97 -14.53 -8.45
CA LEU A 217 -1.02 -14.67 -7.35
C LEU A 217 -1.43 -15.78 -6.38
N ARG A 218 -2.70 -15.82 -5.96
CA ARG A 218 -3.19 -16.89 -5.06
C ARG A 218 -3.04 -18.27 -5.67
N ARG A 219 -3.36 -18.44 -6.97
CA ARG A 219 -3.14 -19.71 -7.67
C ARG A 219 -1.66 -20.09 -7.77
N GLN A 220 -0.77 -19.11 -7.92
CA GLN A 220 0.67 -19.36 -8.00
C GLN A 220 1.27 -19.75 -6.64
N LEU A 221 0.66 -19.32 -5.54
CA LEU A 221 1.10 -19.59 -4.17
C LEU A 221 0.42 -20.82 -3.54
N ALA A 222 -0.66 -21.34 -4.12
CA ALA A 222 -1.34 -22.55 -3.66
C ALA A 222 -0.53 -23.81 -4.01
#